data_2f12a1b60a2711e85b9bdd64ba495c4e
#
_entry.id   2f12a1b60a2711e85b9bdd64ba495c4e
#
_cell.length_a   1.000
_cell.length_b   1.000
_cell.length_c   1.000
_cell.angle_alpha   90.00
_cell.angle_beta   90.00
_cell.angle_gamma   90.00
#
_symmetry.space_group_name_H-M   'P 1'
#
loop_
_entity.id
_entity.type
_entity.pdbx_description
1 polymer ?
#
loop_
_entity_poly.entity_id
_entity_poly.type
_entity_poly.pdbx_seq_one_letter_code
_entity_poly.pdbx_strand_id
1 'polypeptide(L)'
;SFMPEEFHGDGESFARLLDIFVFLNWFEKKNGTFRFTEKGMFYAKRASAYGVTVSYIPAFRKVGELIFGDPTIFWNLPTGAKEIHVDREMNVWGSGGAHSSYFKIVDEIIIDLFNQPIEMQPKGIVNIGCGNGAFLIHLFDVIERRTLRGTMLEEYPLFLVGADYNSAAL
;
A
#
# COMPACT_ATOMS: atom_id res chain seq x y z
N SER A 1 20.91 -9.95 10.83
CA SER A 1 20.92 -11.26 10.19
C SER A 1 19.74 -12.08 10.68
N PHE A 2 19.29 -12.98 9.87
CA PHE A 2 18.16 -13.87 10.17
C PHE A 2 18.39 -15.24 9.53
N MET A 3 17.65 -16.25 10.00
CA MET A 3 17.61 -17.58 9.41
C MET A 3 16.27 -17.74 8.65
N PRO A 4 16.27 -18.48 7.53
CA PRO A 4 15.05 -18.66 6.72
C PRO A 4 13.88 -19.22 7.51
N GLU A 5 14.11 -20.12 8.45
CA GLU A 5 13.12 -20.78 9.29
C GLU A 5 12.38 -19.82 10.23
N GLU A 6 12.97 -18.65 10.52
CA GLU A 6 12.34 -17.61 11.35
C GLU A 6 11.18 -16.91 10.61
N PHE A 7 11.16 -17.02 9.27
CA PHE A 7 10.21 -16.28 8.43
C PHE A 7 9.28 -17.19 7.61
N HIS A 8 9.61 -18.43 7.42
CA HIS A 8 8.84 -19.34 6.58
C HIS A 8 8.90 -20.77 7.05
N GLY A 9 7.76 -21.48 7.06
CA GLY A 9 7.69 -22.88 7.49
C GLY A 9 8.49 -23.84 6.62
N ASP A 10 8.70 -23.52 5.32
CA ASP A 10 9.63 -24.21 4.42
C ASP A 10 10.92 -23.39 4.30
N GLY A 11 11.77 -23.49 5.32
CA GLY A 11 13.04 -22.76 5.37
C GLY A 11 14.01 -23.16 4.27
N GLU A 12 13.98 -24.41 3.78
CA GLU A 12 14.86 -24.87 2.71
C GLU A 12 14.52 -24.20 1.38
N SER A 13 13.26 -24.20 0.97
CA SER A 13 12.81 -23.51 -0.25
C SER A 13 13.02 -22.01 -0.16
N PHE A 14 12.79 -21.43 1.01
CA PHE A 14 13.04 -20.01 1.22
C PHE A 14 14.54 -19.67 1.16
N ALA A 15 15.41 -20.53 1.70
CA ALA A 15 16.85 -20.34 1.59
C ALA A 15 17.32 -20.37 0.13
N ARG A 16 16.78 -21.28 -0.70
CA ARG A 16 17.08 -21.32 -2.15
C ARG A 16 16.67 -20.02 -2.85
N LEU A 17 15.52 -19.44 -2.49
CA LEU A 17 15.09 -18.15 -3.00
C LEU A 17 16.07 -17.04 -2.58
N LEU A 18 16.49 -17.03 -1.32
CA LEU A 18 17.45 -16.06 -0.80
C LEU A 18 18.83 -16.18 -1.44
N ASP A 19 19.25 -17.38 -1.85
CA ASP A 19 20.50 -17.59 -2.58
C ASP A 19 20.51 -16.87 -3.95
N ILE A 20 19.33 -16.70 -4.60
CA ILE A 20 19.19 -15.85 -5.79
C ILE A 20 19.52 -14.39 -5.44
N PHE A 21 19.03 -13.91 -4.31
CA PHE A 21 19.31 -12.54 -3.86
C PHE A 21 20.75 -12.35 -3.39
N VAL A 22 21.42 -13.43 -2.91
CA VAL A 22 22.87 -13.42 -2.67
C VAL A 22 23.61 -13.24 -3.98
N PHE A 23 23.25 -13.98 -5.03
CA PHE A 23 23.81 -13.82 -6.38
C PHE A 23 23.62 -12.39 -6.93
N LEU A 24 22.48 -11.77 -6.66
CA LEU A 24 22.17 -10.38 -7.04
C LEU A 24 22.86 -9.34 -6.14
N ASN A 25 23.63 -9.78 -5.15
CA ASN A 25 24.28 -8.94 -4.15
C ASN A 25 23.27 -8.08 -3.32
N TRP A 26 22.10 -8.65 -3.04
CA TRP A 26 21.14 -8.05 -2.11
C TRP A 26 21.32 -8.58 -0.69
N PHE A 27 21.78 -9.82 -0.58
CA PHE A 27 22.13 -10.46 0.68
C PHE A 27 23.58 -10.95 0.66
N GLU A 28 24.18 -11.03 1.81
CA GLU A 28 25.33 -11.85 2.11
C GLU A 28 24.90 -13.04 2.97
N LYS A 29 25.50 -14.21 2.71
CA LYS A 29 25.25 -15.43 3.47
C LYS A 29 26.51 -15.81 4.25
N LYS A 30 26.38 -15.98 5.57
CA LYS A 30 27.46 -16.41 6.43
C LYS A 30 26.95 -17.36 7.52
N ASN A 31 27.54 -18.53 7.62
CA ASN A 31 27.19 -19.56 8.63
C ASN A 31 25.68 -19.87 8.65
N GLY A 32 25.04 -20.00 7.48
CA GLY A 32 23.62 -20.29 7.36
C GLY A 32 22.68 -19.09 7.58
N THR A 33 23.20 -17.95 8.03
CA THR A 33 22.41 -16.73 8.21
C THR A 33 22.51 -15.80 7.02
N PHE A 34 21.43 -15.06 6.76
CA PHE A 34 21.35 -14.04 5.71
C PHE A 34 21.36 -12.64 6.32
N ARG A 35 22.00 -11.72 5.65
CA ARG A 35 22.06 -10.31 6.05
C ARG A 35 21.93 -9.41 4.82
N PHE A 36 21.21 -8.33 4.94
CA PHE A 36 21.14 -7.33 3.86
C PHE A 36 22.50 -6.68 3.61
N THR A 37 22.89 -6.59 2.35
CA THR A 37 23.92 -5.65 1.89
C THR A 37 23.36 -4.22 1.85
N GLU A 38 24.18 -3.22 1.56
CA GLU A 38 23.70 -1.86 1.31
C GLU A 38 22.70 -1.82 0.16
N LYS A 39 22.99 -2.55 -0.93
CA LYS A 39 22.11 -2.67 -2.08
C LYS A 39 20.78 -3.33 -1.69
N GLY A 40 20.83 -4.42 -0.93
CA GLY A 40 19.63 -5.10 -0.43
C GLY A 40 18.80 -4.21 0.49
N MET A 41 19.46 -3.46 1.37
CA MET A 41 18.77 -2.51 2.25
C MET A 41 18.11 -1.35 1.46
N PHE A 42 18.73 -0.89 0.37
CA PHE A 42 18.12 0.07 -0.53
C PHE A 42 16.79 -0.42 -1.10
N TYR A 43 16.73 -1.67 -1.57
CA TYR A 43 15.50 -2.27 -2.08
C TYR A 43 14.50 -2.61 -0.97
N ALA A 44 14.97 -3.11 0.16
CA ALA A 44 14.09 -3.42 1.30
C ALA A 44 13.32 -2.19 1.81
N LYS A 45 13.98 -1.03 1.89
CA LYS A 45 13.32 0.24 2.27
C LYS A 45 12.27 0.73 1.25
N ARG A 46 12.24 0.14 0.06
CA ARG A 46 11.29 0.45 -1.01
C ARG A 46 10.35 -0.71 -1.32
N ALA A 47 10.29 -1.70 -0.44
CA ALA A 47 9.51 -2.91 -0.68
C ALA A 47 8.03 -2.63 -0.97
N SER A 48 7.44 -1.63 -0.32
CA SER A 48 6.05 -1.22 -0.57
C SER A 48 5.80 -0.81 -2.03
N ALA A 49 6.80 -0.24 -2.73
CA ALA A 49 6.66 0.13 -4.13
C ALA A 49 6.42 -1.06 -5.07
N TYR A 50 6.78 -2.26 -4.63
CA TYR A 50 6.55 -3.51 -5.38
C TYR A 50 5.24 -4.21 -4.99
N GLY A 51 4.60 -3.78 -3.91
CA GLY A 51 3.42 -4.43 -3.34
C GLY A 51 2.27 -4.55 -4.35
N VAL A 52 2.02 -3.51 -5.13
CA VAL A 52 0.99 -3.54 -6.18
C VAL A 52 1.29 -4.63 -7.22
N THR A 53 2.52 -4.71 -7.75
CA THR A 53 2.89 -5.73 -8.73
C THR A 53 2.83 -7.14 -8.13
N VAL A 54 3.34 -7.32 -6.91
CA VAL A 54 3.34 -8.60 -6.19
C VAL A 54 1.92 -9.05 -5.90
N SER A 55 1.00 -8.14 -5.65
CA SER A 55 -0.40 -8.46 -5.39
C SER A 55 -1.11 -9.18 -6.54
N TYR A 56 -0.62 -9.03 -7.77
CA TYR A 56 -1.16 -9.71 -8.96
C TYR A 56 -0.53 -11.08 -9.24
N ILE A 57 0.32 -11.61 -8.36
CA ILE A 57 0.86 -12.99 -8.51
C ILE A 57 -0.27 -14.03 -8.69
N PRO A 58 -1.43 -13.95 -8.03
CA PRO A 58 -2.54 -14.86 -8.31
C PRO A 58 -2.99 -14.84 -9.77
N ALA A 59 -3.08 -13.66 -10.41
CA ALA A 59 -3.39 -13.53 -11.84
C ALA A 59 -2.25 -14.08 -12.70
N PHE A 60 -1.01 -13.78 -12.39
CA PHE A 60 0.15 -14.24 -13.15
C PHE A 60 0.27 -15.77 -13.17
N ARG A 61 -0.12 -16.45 -12.08
CA ARG A 61 -0.19 -17.92 -12.04
C ARG A 61 -1.20 -18.52 -13.00
N LYS A 62 -2.16 -17.74 -13.49
CA LYS A 62 -3.22 -18.13 -14.41
C LYS A 62 -3.01 -17.65 -15.85
N VAL A 63 -1.83 -17.09 -16.17
CA VAL A 63 -1.55 -16.56 -17.51
C VAL A 63 -1.79 -17.60 -18.61
N GLY A 64 -1.39 -18.86 -18.40
CA GLY A 64 -1.66 -19.93 -19.36
C GLY A 64 -3.15 -20.13 -19.62
N GLU A 65 -3.97 -20.14 -18.57
CA GLU A 65 -5.42 -20.26 -18.66
C GLU A 65 -6.05 -19.05 -19.36
N LEU A 66 -5.57 -17.84 -19.05
CA LEU A 66 -6.06 -16.61 -19.67
C LEU A 66 -5.76 -16.52 -21.16
N ILE A 67 -4.62 -17.08 -21.63
CA ILE A 67 -4.20 -17.01 -23.04
C ILE A 67 -4.75 -18.17 -23.85
N PHE A 68 -4.77 -19.38 -23.31
CA PHE A 68 -5.05 -20.60 -24.04
C PHE A 68 -6.33 -21.33 -23.59
N GLY A 69 -6.90 -20.92 -22.46
CA GLY A 69 -8.11 -21.50 -21.87
C GLY A 69 -9.26 -20.52 -21.84
N ASP A 70 -9.93 -20.41 -20.68
CA ASP A 70 -11.06 -19.50 -20.47
C ASP A 70 -10.58 -18.17 -19.84
N PRO A 71 -10.57 -17.07 -20.62
CA PRO A 71 -10.17 -15.76 -20.08
C PRO A 71 -11.17 -15.18 -19.08
N THR A 72 -12.37 -15.74 -18.95
CA THR A 72 -13.44 -15.23 -18.08
C THR A 72 -13.35 -15.73 -16.63
N ILE A 73 -12.37 -16.57 -16.30
CA ILE A 73 -12.20 -17.18 -14.96
C ILE A 73 -12.18 -16.19 -13.80
N PHE A 74 -11.81 -14.94 -14.06
CA PHE A 74 -11.75 -13.91 -13.03
C PHE A 74 -13.05 -13.10 -12.90
N TRP A 75 -13.96 -13.18 -13.89
CA TRP A 75 -15.22 -12.43 -13.91
C TRP A 75 -16.43 -13.30 -13.56
N ASN A 76 -16.38 -14.58 -13.86
CA ASN A 76 -17.49 -15.52 -13.63
C ASN A 76 -17.48 -16.04 -12.19
N LEU A 77 -17.31 -15.15 -11.21
CA LEU A 77 -17.36 -15.50 -9.81
C LEU A 77 -18.80 -15.36 -9.28
N PRO A 78 -19.22 -16.22 -8.33
CA PRO A 78 -20.50 -16.04 -7.64
C PRO A 78 -20.58 -14.67 -6.96
N THR A 79 -21.79 -14.10 -6.89
CA THR A 79 -22.03 -12.84 -6.18
C THR A 79 -21.55 -12.95 -4.74
N GLY A 80 -20.71 -12.00 -4.32
CA GLY A 80 -20.12 -11.98 -2.99
C GLY A 80 -18.87 -12.85 -2.81
N ALA A 81 -18.41 -13.54 -3.87
CA ALA A 81 -17.16 -14.28 -3.81
C ALA A 81 -15.96 -13.34 -3.69
N LYS A 82 -14.95 -13.80 -2.95
CA LYS A 82 -13.67 -13.06 -2.85
C LYS A 82 -12.96 -13.03 -4.20
N GLU A 83 -12.33 -11.92 -4.52
CA GLU A 83 -11.46 -11.78 -5.70
C GLU A 83 -10.36 -12.85 -5.68
N ILE A 84 -10.08 -13.44 -6.83
CA ILE A 84 -9.07 -14.49 -6.98
C ILE A 84 -7.87 -14.07 -7.84
N HIS A 85 -7.96 -12.91 -8.50
CA HIS A 85 -6.92 -12.41 -9.39
C HIS A 85 -5.88 -11.53 -8.68
N VAL A 86 -6.18 -11.05 -7.50
CA VAL A 86 -5.34 -10.12 -6.74
C VAL A 86 -5.38 -10.42 -5.25
N ASP A 87 -4.23 -10.28 -4.60
CA ASP A 87 -4.14 -10.16 -3.15
C ASP A 87 -4.45 -8.71 -2.78
N ARG A 88 -5.68 -8.44 -2.33
CA ARG A 88 -6.15 -7.08 -2.11
C ARG A 88 -5.46 -6.39 -0.95
N GLU A 89 -5.13 -7.09 0.12
CA GLU A 89 -4.42 -6.53 1.28
C GLU A 89 -3.03 -6.04 0.87
N MET A 90 -2.29 -6.88 0.13
CA MET A 90 -0.98 -6.52 -0.42
C MET A 90 -1.09 -5.35 -1.41
N ASN A 91 -2.14 -5.31 -2.24
CA ASN A 91 -2.38 -4.24 -3.21
C ASN A 91 -2.59 -2.89 -2.52
N VAL A 92 -3.46 -2.86 -1.50
CA VAL A 92 -3.77 -1.64 -0.73
C VAL A 92 -2.53 -1.17 0.03
N TRP A 93 -1.80 -2.08 0.68
CA TRP A 93 -0.56 -1.75 1.37
C TRP A 93 0.49 -1.16 0.42
N GLY A 94 0.70 -1.81 -0.72
CA GLY A 94 1.66 -1.35 -1.73
C GLY A 94 1.27 -0.01 -2.35
N SER A 95 -0.02 0.17 -2.66
CA SER A 95 -0.57 1.41 -3.20
C SER A 95 -0.39 2.58 -2.22
N GLY A 96 -0.78 2.40 -0.95
CA GLY A 96 -0.64 3.44 0.07
C GLY A 96 0.83 3.85 0.27
N GLY A 97 1.75 2.89 0.31
CA GLY A 97 3.18 3.16 0.43
C GLY A 97 3.79 3.86 -0.79
N ALA A 98 3.35 3.50 -1.99
CA ALA A 98 3.82 4.11 -3.23
C ALA A 98 3.30 5.55 -3.41
N HIS A 99 2.05 5.81 -3.00
CA HIS A 99 1.39 7.09 -3.21
C HIS A 99 1.76 8.16 -2.18
N SER A 100 2.39 7.82 -1.08
CA SER A 100 2.77 8.77 -0.02
C SER A 100 3.61 9.96 -0.51
N SER A 101 4.40 9.78 -1.57
CA SER A 101 5.16 10.86 -2.19
C SER A 101 4.29 11.87 -2.94
N TYR A 102 3.12 11.43 -3.46
CA TYR A 102 2.17 12.29 -4.17
C TYR A 102 1.28 13.08 -3.22
N PHE A 103 1.07 12.59 -2.00
CA PHE A 103 0.26 13.28 -1.01
C PHE A 103 0.74 14.70 -0.76
N LYS A 104 2.06 14.90 -0.71
CA LYS A 104 2.67 16.21 -0.51
C LYS A 104 2.38 17.24 -1.62
N ILE A 105 2.07 16.78 -2.83
CA ILE A 105 1.71 17.68 -3.94
C ILE A 105 0.37 18.37 -3.66
N VAL A 106 -0.50 17.70 -2.90
CA VAL A 106 -1.82 18.20 -2.54
C VAL A 106 -1.79 19.14 -1.33
N ASP A 107 -0.70 19.10 -0.54
CA ASP A 107 -0.59 19.88 0.71
C ASP A 107 -0.87 21.36 0.51
N GLU A 108 -0.29 21.99 -0.51
CA GLU A 108 -0.44 23.43 -0.76
C GLU A 108 -1.90 23.79 -1.07
N ILE A 109 -2.58 22.95 -1.87
CA ILE A 109 -3.99 23.14 -2.20
C ILE A 109 -4.86 23.08 -0.94
N ILE A 110 -4.57 22.11 -0.07
CA ILE A 110 -5.30 21.92 1.19
C ILE A 110 -5.02 23.05 2.14
N ILE A 111 -3.77 23.51 2.25
CA ILE A 111 -3.39 24.63 3.11
C ILE A 111 -4.09 25.90 2.65
N ASP A 112 -4.08 26.22 1.36
CA ASP A 112 -4.74 27.39 0.81
C ASP A 112 -6.25 27.35 1.06
N LEU A 113 -6.88 26.18 0.89
CA LEU A 113 -8.31 26.00 1.07
C LEU A 113 -8.73 26.17 2.54
N PHE A 114 -8.00 25.60 3.48
CA PHE A 114 -8.32 25.60 4.91
C PHE A 114 -7.71 26.79 5.69
N ASN A 115 -7.03 27.72 4.99
CA ASN A 115 -6.64 29.04 5.50
C ASN A 115 -7.55 30.18 5.04
N GLN A 116 -8.56 29.89 4.22
CA GLN A 116 -9.60 30.88 3.88
C GLN A 116 -10.44 31.22 5.10
N PRO A 117 -11.27 32.29 5.05
CA PRO A 117 -12.29 32.55 6.06
C PRO A 117 -13.14 31.30 6.32
N ILE A 118 -13.50 31.04 7.56
CA ILE A 118 -14.12 29.78 7.99
C ILE A 118 -15.41 29.46 7.22
N GLU A 119 -16.16 30.50 6.85
CA GLU A 119 -17.43 30.41 6.10
C GLU A 119 -17.19 29.91 4.65
N MET A 120 -15.99 30.08 4.14
CA MET A 120 -15.59 29.68 2.78
C MET A 120 -14.97 28.27 2.74
N GLN A 121 -14.63 27.72 3.90
CA GLN A 121 -13.99 26.42 3.99
C GLN A 121 -15.00 25.27 3.87
N PRO A 122 -14.60 24.13 3.28
CA PRO A 122 -15.43 22.93 3.29
C PRO A 122 -15.63 22.41 4.71
N LYS A 123 -16.81 21.84 4.97
CA LYS A 123 -17.13 21.20 6.27
C LYS A 123 -16.58 19.81 6.42
N GLY A 124 -16.11 19.21 5.34
CA GLY A 124 -15.56 17.86 5.35
C GLY A 124 -14.89 17.48 4.04
N ILE A 125 -14.22 16.35 4.07
CA ILE A 125 -13.54 15.73 2.94
C ILE A 125 -14.09 14.32 2.77
N VAL A 126 -14.42 13.96 1.54
CA VAL A 126 -14.82 12.60 1.15
C VAL A 126 -13.76 12.04 0.20
N ASN A 127 -13.22 10.89 0.52
CA ASN A 127 -12.29 10.15 -0.34
C ASN A 127 -12.95 8.84 -0.78
N ILE A 128 -13.28 8.75 -2.06
CA ILE A 128 -13.84 7.53 -2.67
C ILE A 128 -12.69 6.70 -3.25
N GLY A 129 -12.64 5.41 -2.91
CA GLY A 129 -11.49 4.56 -3.15
C GLY A 129 -10.36 4.84 -2.14
N CYS A 130 -10.73 5.03 -0.87
CA CYS A 130 -9.80 5.51 0.15
C CYS A 130 -8.72 4.50 0.54
N GLY A 131 -8.85 3.23 0.14
CA GLY A 131 -7.96 2.18 0.59
C GLY A 131 -7.94 2.09 2.12
N ASN A 132 -6.77 2.01 2.70
CA ASN A 132 -6.56 2.00 4.15
C ASN A 132 -6.67 3.39 4.82
N GLY A 133 -7.17 4.39 4.14
CA GLY A 133 -7.34 5.75 4.66
C GLY A 133 -6.05 6.58 4.78
N ALA A 134 -4.90 6.08 4.32
CA ALA A 134 -3.61 6.75 4.48
C ALA A 134 -3.61 8.20 3.96
N PHE A 135 -4.31 8.46 2.86
CA PHE A 135 -4.42 9.81 2.31
C PHE A 135 -5.27 10.74 3.20
N LEU A 136 -6.39 10.25 3.73
CA LEU A 136 -7.22 11.04 4.66
C LEU A 136 -6.48 11.38 5.95
N ILE A 137 -5.73 10.42 6.48
CA ILE A 137 -4.89 10.63 7.67
C ILE A 137 -3.85 11.71 7.39
N HIS A 138 -3.19 11.66 6.23
CA HIS A 138 -2.23 12.67 5.80
C HIS A 138 -2.87 14.06 5.68
N LEU A 139 -4.04 14.15 5.02
CA LEU A 139 -4.75 15.43 4.87
C LEU A 139 -5.17 16.01 6.23
N PHE A 140 -5.65 15.17 7.15
CA PHE A 140 -5.99 15.61 8.49
C PHE A 140 -4.77 16.17 9.23
N ASP A 141 -3.64 15.49 9.17
CA ASP A 141 -2.38 15.91 9.78
C ASP A 141 -1.91 17.29 9.25
N VAL A 142 -2.05 17.50 7.92
CA VAL A 142 -1.75 18.80 7.29
C VAL A 142 -2.71 19.88 7.77
N ILE A 143 -4.02 19.60 7.78
CA ILE A 143 -5.04 20.57 8.21
C ILE A 143 -4.84 20.94 9.67
N GLU A 144 -4.69 19.95 10.55
CA GLU A 144 -4.52 20.14 11.99
C GLU A 144 -3.29 21.00 12.31
N ARG A 145 -2.15 20.73 11.65
CA ARG A 145 -0.87 21.34 12.03
C ARG A 145 -0.50 22.58 11.24
N ARG A 146 -1.10 22.81 10.08
CA ARG A 146 -0.60 23.80 9.12
C ARG A 146 -1.67 24.79 8.64
N THR A 147 -2.91 24.73 9.16
CA THR A 147 -3.99 25.60 8.69
C THR A 147 -4.73 26.29 9.81
N LEU A 148 -5.46 27.36 9.47
CA LEU A 148 -6.36 28.06 10.36
C LEU A 148 -7.43 27.11 10.93
N ARG A 149 -7.96 26.18 10.09
CA ARG A 149 -8.95 25.19 10.54
C ARG A 149 -8.43 24.35 11.68
N GLY A 150 -7.17 23.96 11.65
CA GLY A 150 -6.54 23.15 12.70
C GLY A 150 -6.60 23.81 14.08
N THR A 151 -6.53 25.14 14.14
CA THR A 151 -6.64 25.88 15.41
C THR A 151 -8.07 25.99 15.94
N MET A 152 -9.06 25.61 15.14
CA MET A 152 -10.49 25.82 15.40
C MET A 152 -11.32 24.52 15.33
N LEU A 153 -10.68 23.36 15.37
CA LEU A 153 -11.35 22.06 15.21
C LEU A 153 -12.40 21.75 16.28
N GLU A 154 -12.23 22.29 17.48
CA GLU A 154 -13.22 22.15 18.57
C GLU A 154 -14.50 22.92 18.28
N GLU A 155 -14.39 24.12 17.74
CA GLU A 155 -15.53 24.99 17.41
C GLU A 155 -16.12 24.66 16.03
N TYR A 156 -15.24 24.35 15.08
CA TYR A 156 -15.60 24.02 13.70
C TYR A 156 -15.05 22.63 13.34
N PRO A 157 -15.71 21.56 13.74
CA PRO A 157 -15.27 20.21 13.47
C PRO A 157 -15.21 19.93 11.96
N LEU A 158 -14.25 19.07 11.57
CA LEU A 158 -14.08 18.64 10.19
C LEU A 158 -14.52 17.18 10.05
N PHE A 159 -15.40 16.90 9.09
CA PHE A 159 -15.82 15.55 8.77
C PHE A 159 -14.84 14.92 7.76
N LEU A 160 -14.33 13.75 8.07
CA LEU A 160 -13.52 12.95 7.15
C LEU A 160 -14.25 11.63 6.88
N VAL A 161 -14.56 11.38 5.61
CA VAL A 161 -15.28 10.20 5.19
C VAL A 161 -14.44 9.43 4.16
N GLY A 162 -14.03 8.24 4.50
CA GLY A 162 -13.44 7.28 3.56
C GLY A 162 -14.49 6.29 3.09
N ALA A 163 -14.54 6.02 1.80
CA ALA A 163 -15.36 4.96 1.23
C ALA A 163 -14.51 4.13 0.28
N ASP A 164 -14.57 2.81 0.44
CA ASP A 164 -13.95 1.86 -0.47
C ASP A 164 -14.92 0.72 -0.79
N TYR A 165 -14.86 0.23 -2.03
CA TYR A 165 -15.67 -0.90 -2.45
C TYR A 165 -15.21 -2.21 -1.80
N ASN A 166 -13.95 -2.30 -1.47
CA ASN A 166 -13.33 -3.53 -0.99
C ASN A 166 -13.18 -3.54 0.52
N SER A 167 -13.86 -4.47 1.19
CA SER A 167 -13.79 -4.61 2.66
C SER A 167 -12.38 -4.92 3.18
N ALA A 168 -11.49 -5.48 2.37
CA ALA A 168 -10.09 -5.72 2.75
C ALA A 168 -9.24 -4.43 2.75
N ALA A 169 -9.78 -3.33 2.23
CA ALA A 169 -9.14 -2.01 2.24
C ALA A 169 -9.47 -1.23 3.52
N LEU A 170 -10.61 -1.54 4.14
CA LEU A 170 -11.16 -0.90 5.33
C LEU A 170 -10.77 -1.64 6.61
#